data_41b7f1897b77f17284fe335536ccd863
#
_entry.id   41b7f1897b77f17284fe335536ccd863
#
_cell.length_a   1.000
_cell.length_b   1.000
_cell.length_c   1.000
_cell.angle_alpha   90.00
_cell.angle_beta   90.00
_cell.angle_gamma   90.00
#
_symmetry.space_group_name_H-M   'P 1'
#
loop_
_entity.id
_entity.type
_entity.pdbx_description
1 polymer ?
#
loop_
_entity_poly.entity_id
_entity_poly.type
_entity_poly.pdbx_seq_one_letter_code
_entity_poly.pdbx_strand_id
1 'polypeptide(L)'
;MVKHVLFVKLKENTPEQCEKVKSLFLSMKDKVPMVRDIAVGIDYLHSERSYDVVLELVVDDREALEAYQVDPYHAGVVKPYIAEVRDGSTIVVDYEF
;
A
#
# COMPACT_ATOMS: atom_id res chain seq x y z
N MET A 1 -0.95 -18.45 3.32
CA MET A 1 -1.21 -17.00 3.26
C MET A 1 -0.02 -16.28 2.65
N VAL A 2 -0.29 -15.15 2.02
CA VAL A 2 0.74 -14.27 1.45
C VAL A 2 0.59 -12.89 2.07
N LYS A 3 1.71 -12.30 2.47
CA LYS A 3 1.74 -10.92 2.92
C LYS A 3 2.45 -10.06 1.87
N HIS A 4 1.79 -9.01 1.47
CA HIS A 4 2.29 -7.99 0.55
C HIS A 4 2.66 -6.77 1.38
N VAL A 5 3.95 -6.43 1.42
CA VAL A 5 4.45 -5.29 2.19
C VAL A 5 5.01 -4.27 1.22
N LEU A 6 4.46 -3.06 1.26
CA LEU A 6 4.82 -2.00 0.33
C LEU A 6 5.20 -0.75 1.10
N PHE A 7 6.31 -0.12 0.70
CA PHE A 7 6.80 1.12 1.28
C PHE A 7 6.71 2.22 0.24
N VAL A 8 6.15 3.35 0.64
CA VAL A 8 5.96 4.51 -0.24
C VAL A 8 6.68 5.72 0.33
N LYS A 9 7.44 6.39 -0.52
CA LYS A 9 7.99 7.69 -0.22
C LYS A 9 7.15 8.74 -0.94
N LEU A 10 6.79 9.83 -0.27
CA LEU A 10 5.88 10.83 -0.82
C LEU A 10 6.65 12.10 -1.21
N LYS A 11 6.23 12.71 -2.31
CA LYS A 11 6.77 14.00 -2.75
C LYS A 11 6.55 15.07 -1.70
N GLU A 12 5.37 15.05 -1.08
CA GLU A 12 5.02 15.96 0.01
C GLU A 12 4.76 15.12 1.27
N ASN A 13 5.73 15.11 2.17
CA ASN A 13 5.65 14.35 3.41
C ASN A 13 4.98 15.19 4.49
N THR A 14 3.73 15.56 4.27
CA THR A 14 2.93 16.28 5.27
C THR A 14 2.01 15.31 6.00
N PRO A 15 1.60 15.61 7.24
CA PRO A 15 0.63 14.77 7.94
C PRO A 15 -0.66 14.56 7.14
N GLU A 16 -1.15 15.60 6.47
CA GLU A 16 -2.36 15.53 5.66
C GLU A 16 -2.20 14.55 4.49
N GLN A 17 -1.07 14.61 3.79
CA GLN A 17 -0.82 13.73 2.66
C GLN A 17 -0.66 12.28 3.12
N CYS A 18 0.05 12.05 4.21
CA CYS A 18 0.21 10.71 4.78
C CYS A 18 -1.15 10.12 5.19
N GLU A 19 -2.01 10.92 5.81
CA GLU A 19 -3.35 10.46 6.18
C GLU A 19 -4.22 10.14 4.97
N LYS A 20 -4.11 10.91 3.89
CA LYS A 20 -4.83 10.61 2.64
C LYS A 20 -4.40 9.26 2.06
N VAL A 21 -3.09 9.02 2.01
CA VAL A 21 -2.56 7.75 1.52
C VAL A 21 -3.01 6.60 2.40
N LYS A 22 -2.93 6.77 3.72
CA LYS A 22 -3.40 5.76 4.68
C LYS A 22 -4.87 5.43 4.48
N SER A 23 -5.72 6.45 4.39
CA SER A 23 -7.16 6.26 4.20
C SER A 23 -7.46 5.54 2.88
N LEU A 24 -6.74 5.90 1.82
CA LEU A 24 -6.92 5.25 0.52
C LEU A 24 -6.54 3.77 0.59
N PHE A 25 -5.39 3.44 1.18
CA PHE A 25 -5.00 2.05 1.35
C PHE A 25 -6.01 1.27 2.18
N LEU A 26 -6.44 1.82 3.31
CA LEU A 26 -7.41 1.14 4.19
C LEU A 26 -8.76 0.91 3.51
N SER A 27 -9.14 1.77 2.57
CA SER A 27 -10.40 1.61 1.83
C SER A 27 -10.43 0.33 1.00
N MET A 28 -9.27 -0.25 0.68
CA MET A 28 -9.21 -1.50 -0.06
C MET A 28 -9.79 -2.69 0.71
N LYS A 29 -9.86 -2.61 2.03
CA LYS A 29 -10.43 -3.69 2.86
C LYS A 29 -11.87 -4.01 2.43
N ASP A 30 -12.66 -2.99 2.12
CA ASP A 30 -14.06 -3.16 1.75
C ASP A 30 -14.29 -3.27 0.25
N LYS A 31 -13.34 -2.77 -0.55
CA LYS A 31 -13.54 -2.64 -2.00
C LYS A 31 -12.79 -3.67 -2.83
N VAL A 32 -11.84 -4.38 -2.23
CA VAL A 32 -11.02 -5.37 -2.92
C VAL A 32 -11.28 -6.73 -2.27
N PRO A 33 -12.06 -7.61 -2.94
CA PRO A 33 -12.60 -8.82 -2.31
C PRO A 33 -11.56 -9.80 -1.76
N MET A 34 -10.39 -9.90 -2.41
CA MET A 34 -9.37 -10.88 -2.00
C MET A 34 -8.54 -10.42 -0.80
N VAL A 35 -8.71 -9.19 -0.32
CA VAL A 35 -7.97 -8.70 0.85
C VAL A 35 -8.55 -9.32 2.11
N ARG A 36 -7.70 -10.07 2.84
CA ARG A 36 -8.09 -10.71 4.11
C ARG A 36 -7.84 -9.82 5.30
N ASP A 37 -6.70 -9.12 5.28
CA ASP A 37 -6.34 -8.21 6.35
C ASP A 37 -5.48 -7.10 5.76
N ILE A 38 -5.49 -5.94 6.43
CA ILE A 38 -4.75 -4.78 5.97
C ILE A 38 -4.35 -3.92 7.17
N ALA A 39 -3.10 -3.48 7.17
CA ALA A 39 -2.61 -2.53 8.15
C ALA A 39 -1.80 -1.47 7.42
N VAL A 40 -1.84 -0.24 7.90
CA VAL A 40 -1.09 0.87 7.32
C VAL A 40 -0.43 1.64 8.46
N GLY A 41 0.86 1.92 8.30
CA GLY A 41 1.62 2.73 9.25
C GLY A 41 2.19 3.96 8.58
N ILE A 42 2.32 5.03 9.37
CA ILE A 42 2.94 6.28 8.94
C ILE A 42 4.23 6.44 9.72
N ASP A 43 5.33 6.72 9.02
CA ASP A 43 6.63 6.93 9.66
C ASP A 43 6.60 8.16 10.56
N TYR A 44 7.23 8.05 11.74
CA TYR A 44 7.34 9.18 12.66
C TYR A 44 8.77 9.70 12.78
N LEU A 45 9.77 8.87 12.45
CA LEU A 45 11.17 9.20 12.73
C LEU A 45 11.80 10.14 11.69
N HIS A 46 11.40 10.00 10.43
CA HIS A 46 11.92 10.82 9.32
C HIS A 46 13.43 10.79 9.19
N SER A 47 14.03 9.60 9.29
CA SER A 47 15.47 9.42 9.08
C SER A 47 15.82 9.44 7.60
N GLU A 48 17.11 9.49 7.26
CA GLU A 48 17.56 9.43 5.87
C GLU A 48 17.10 8.17 5.14
N ARG A 49 16.89 7.08 5.88
CA ARG A 49 16.48 5.79 5.31
C ARG A 49 14.97 5.58 5.38
N SER A 50 14.24 6.47 6.02
CA SER A 50 12.80 6.29 6.23
C SER A 50 12.02 6.48 4.95
N TYR A 51 11.07 5.58 4.70
CA TYR A 51 9.96 5.82 3.81
C TYR A 51 8.82 6.41 4.64
N ASP A 52 7.76 6.88 3.99
CA ASP A 52 6.75 7.67 4.69
C ASP A 52 5.56 6.84 5.14
N VAL A 53 5.16 5.84 4.34
CA VAL A 53 3.98 5.02 4.63
C VAL A 53 4.29 3.56 4.31
N VAL A 54 3.84 2.67 5.18
CA VAL A 54 3.91 1.23 4.93
C VAL A 54 2.51 0.65 4.84
N LEU A 55 2.31 -0.21 3.83
CA LEU A 55 1.11 -1.01 3.66
C LEU A 55 1.47 -2.47 3.91
N GLU A 56 0.70 -3.14 4.78
CA GLU A 56 0.81 -4.57 5.00
C GLU A 56 -0.54 -5.19 4.67
N LEU A 57 -0.58 -6.03 3.64
CA LEU A 57 -1.83 -6.57 3.12
C LEU A 57 -1.71 -8.08 3.02
N VAL A 58 -2.75 -8.79 3.47
CA VAL A 58 -2.78 -10.25 3.47
C VAL A 58 -3.82 -10.75 2.48
N VAL A 59 -3.40 -11.72 1.66
CA VAL A 59 -4.28 -12.47 0.76
C VAL A 59 -4.07 -13.97 0.98
N ASP A 60 -4.98 -14.80 0.46
CA ASP A 60 -4.97 -16.24 0.72
C ASP A 60 -3.73 -16.96 0.19
N ASP A 61 -3.32 -16.62 -1.04
CA ASP A 61 -2.26 -17.32 -1.76
C ASP A 61 -1.70 -16.45 -2.88
N ARG A 62 -0.75 -17.01 -3.63
CA ARG A 62 -0.11 -16.30 -4.74
C ARG A 62 -1.09 -15.92 -5.84
N GLU A 63 -2.06 -16.80 -6.11
CA GLU A 63 -3.08 -16.54 -7.13
C GLU A 63 -3.96 -15.34 -6.72
N ALA A 64 -4.30 -15.25 -5.44
CA ALA A 64 -5.04 -14.10 -4.92
C ALA A 64 -4.22 -12.80 -5.03
N LEU A 65 -2.91 -12.87 -4.85
CA LEU A 65 -2.05 -11.69 -5.05
C LEU A 65 -2.07 -11.22 -6.51
N GLU A 66 -2.02 -12.16 -7.46
CA GLU A 66 -2.12 -11.82 -8.88
C GLU A 66 -3.46 -11.14 -9.19
N ALA A 67 -4.55 -11.67 -8.63
CA ALA A 67 -5.88 -11.09 -8.79
C ALA A 67 -5.96 -9.68 -8.18
N TYR A 68 -5.30 -9.46 -7.06
CA TYR A 68 -5.19 -8.15 -6.42
C TYR A 68 -4.53 -7.14 -7.35
N GLN A 69 -3.46 -7.53 -8.05
CA GLN A 69 -2.72 -6.63 -8.92
C GLN A 69 -3.58 -6.04 -10.04
N VAL A 70 -4.55 -6.80 -10.53
CA VAL A 70 -5.42 -6.39 -11.63
C VAL A 70 -6.83 -6.01 -11.18
N ASP A 71 -7.10 -6.03 -9.87
CA ASP A 71 -8.39 -5.63 -9.34
C ASP A 71 -8.76 -4.22 -9.78
N PRO A 72 -10.00 -3.96 -10.23
CA PRO A 72 -10.38 -2.64 -10.76
C PRO A 72 -10.18 -1.49 -9.78
N TYR A 73 -10.48 -1.68 -8.50
CA TYR A 73 -10.28 -0.61 -7.52
C TYR A 73 -8.80 -0.36 -7.27
N HIS A 74 -8.01 -1.42 -7.06
CA HIS A 74 -6.58 -1.29 -6.87
C HIS A 74 -5.91 -0.68 -8.11
N ALA A 75 -6.16 -1.24 -9.28
CA ALA A 75 -5.51 -0.82 -10.52
C ALA A 75 -6.02 0.52 -11.05
N GLY A 76 -7.30 0.83 -10.84
CA GLY A 76 -7.94 2.01 -11.43
C GLY A 76 -8.06 3.21 -10.50
N VAL A 77 -7.98 3.02 -9.19
CA VAL A 77 -8.13 4.10 -8.20
C VAL A 77 -6.86 4.25 -7.38
N VAL A 78 -6.39 3.17 -6.75
CA VAL A 78 -5.27 3.25 -5.80
C VAL A 78 -3.94 3.48 -6.53
N LYS A 79 -3.61 2.64 -7.52
CA LYS A 79 -2.34 2.76 -8.26
C LYS A 79 -2.13 4.12 -8.91
N PRO A 80 -3.10 4.68 -9.63
CA PRO A 80 -2.93 5.98 -10.25
C PRO A 80 -2.66 7.10 -9.24
N TYR A 81 -3.35 7.07 -8.10
CA TYR A 81 -3.13 8.07 -7.06
C TYR A 81 -1.73 7.97 -6.47
N ILE A 82 -1.30 6.75 -6.13
CA ILE A 82 0.04 6.54 -5.58
C ILE A 82 1.11 6.93 -6.61
N ALA A 83 0.91 6.62 -7.89
CA ALA A 83 1.83 7.01 -8.95
C ALA A 83 2.01 8.53 -9.01
N GLU A 84 0.96 9.29 -8.73
CA GLU A 84 0.99 10.74 -8.74
C GLU A 84 1.74 11.33 -7.54
N VAL A 85 1.56 10.76 -6.35
CA VAL A 85 2.07 11.35 -5.10
C VAL A 85 3.40 10.76 -4.63
N ARG A 86 3.82 9.63 -5.17
CA ARG A 86 5.07 8.98 -4.75
C ARG A 86 6.30 9.71 -5.27
N ASP A 87 7.35 9.71 -4.46
CA ASP A 87 8.66 10.19 -4.83
C ASP A 87 9.55 8.98 -5.11
N GLY A 88 9.85 8.73 -6.37
CA GLY A 88 10.60 7.57 -6.78
C GLY A 88 9.76 6.29 -6.79
N SER A 89 10.42 5.15 -6.86
CA SER A 89 9.77 3.84 -6.90
C SER A 89 9.33 3.40 -5.51
N THR A 90 8.22 2.66 -5.45
CA THR A 90 7.85 1.95 -4.24
C THR A 90 8.76 0.74 -4.04
N ILE A 91 8.88 0.28 -2.80
CA ILE A 91 9.63 -0.94 -2.46
C ILE A 91 8.63 -1.97 -1.97
N VAL A 92 8.77 -3.20 -2.46
CA VAL A 92 7.81 -4.27 -2.17
C VAL A 92 8.52 -5.54 -1.76
N VAL A 93 7.98 -6.22 -0.75
CA VAL A 93 8.34 -7.60 -0.42
C VAL A 93 7.04 -8.39 -0.30
N ASP A 94 6.96 -9.49 -1.04
CA ASP A 94 5.84 -10.41 -0.98
C ASP A 94 6.37 -11.75 -0.44
N TYR A 95 5.76 -12.24 0.65
CA TYR A 95 6.23 -13.50 1.23
C TYR A 95 5.08 -14.35 1.75
N GLU A 96 5.34 -15.65 1.79
CA GLU A 96 4.39 -16.63 2.32
C GLU A 96 4.64 -16.90 3.79
N PHE A 97 3.56 -17.18 4.51
CA PHE A 97 3.63 -17.48 5.94
C PHE A 97 2.52 -18.42 6.38
#